data_3b4f46ca1019ad6791e01e64efee5c19
#
_entry.id   3b4f46ca1019ad6791e01e64efee5c19
#
_cell.length_a   1.000
_cell.length_b   1.000
_cell.length_c   1.000
_cell.angle_alpha   90.00
_cell.angle_beta   90.00
_cell.angle_gamma   90.00
#
_symmetry.space_group_name_H-M   'P 1'
#
loop_
_entity.id
_entity.type
_entity.pdbx_description
1 polymer ?
#
loop_
_entity_poly.entity_id
_entity_poly.type
_entity_poly.pdbx_seq_one_letter_code
_entity_poly.pdbx_strand_id
1 'polypeptide(L)'
;MELRRPRLADKETVLEMMAEFEKSQSAHDGGFWDTENFVYEEWLETNMQKEMGINLPENRVPSIQFVSFDDVGRALGFLNLRLRLNEGLLNYAGHIGYSIRPSERGKGYAKETLCQGLQVTKEKNIKRTLVTCSVNNPASRAVILATGGILEDVRNGVERYWIEVANE
;
A
#
# COMPACT_ATOMS: atom_id res chain seq x y z
N MET A 1 -10.88 7.99 9.28
CA MET A 1 -10.42 7.12 8.18
C MET A 1 -10.10 5.73 8.74
N GLU A 2 -10.44 4.69 8.01
CA GLU A 2 -10.16 3.30 8.39
C GLU A 2 -9.41 2.57 7.27
N LEU A 3 -8.30 1.93 7.61
CA LEU A 3 -7.61 1.03 6.70
C LEU A 3 -8.08 -0.40 6.97
N ARG A 4 -8.67 -1.04 5.97
CA ARG A 4 -9.15 -2.42 6.10
C ARG A 4 -9.13 -3.15 4.76
N ARG A 5 -9.33 -4.46 4.81
CA ARG A 5 -9.47 -5.26 3.59
C ARG A 5 -10.75 -4.86 2.86
N PRO A 6 -10.71 -4.73 1.52
CA PRO A 6 -11.93 -4.48 0.75
C PRO A 6 -12.87 -5.69 0.81
N ARG A 7 -14.18 -5.39 0.83
CA ARG A 7 -15.26 -6.39 0.89
C ARG A 7 -16.13 -6.30 -0.36
N LEU A 8 -16.99 -7.28 -0.55
CA LEU A 8 -17.93 -7.28 -1.67
C LEU A 8 -18.82 -6.02 -1.65
N ALA A 9 -19.25 -5.60 -0.46
CA ALA A 9 -20.08 -4.39 -0.29
C ALA A 9 -19.36 -3.09 -0.71
N ASP A 10 -18.05 -3.10 -0.84
CA ASP A 10 -17.25 -1.94 -1.23
C ASP A 10 -17.09 -1.81 -2.75
N LYS A 11 -17.69 -2.69 -3.54
CA LYS A 11 -17.46 -2.77 -4.99
C LYS A 11 -17.61 -1.44 -5.69
N GLU A 12 -18.71 -0.74 -5.49
CA GLU A 12 -18.99 0.52 -6.19
C GLU A 12 -17.93 1.59 -5.89
N THR A 13 -17.61 1.80 -4.62
CA THR A 13 -16.66 2.84 -4.23
C THR A 13 -15.23 2.51 -4.65
N VAL A 14 -14.84 1.23 -4.60
CA VAL A 14 -13.51 0.82 -5.04
C VAL A 14 -13.37 0.95 -6.55
N LEU A 15 -14.37 0.52 -7.32
CA LEU A 15 -14.37 0.68 -8.79
C LEU A 15 -14.32 2.16 -9.18
N GLU A 16 -15.06 3.02 -8.50
CA GLU A 16 -15.04 4.46 -8.74
C GLU A 16 -13.67 5.06 -8.46
N MET A 17 -13.00 4.62 -7.38
CA MET A 17 -11.64 5.04 -7.08
C MET A 17 -10.64 4.57 -8.15
N MET A 18 -10.71 3.32 -8.58
CA MET A 18 -9.86 2.78 -9.64
C MET A 18 -10.02 3.57 -10.94
N ALA A 19 -11.27 3.91 -11.29
CA ALA A 19 -11.56 4.72 -12.48
C ALA A 19 -10.95 6.12 -12.39
N GLU A 20 -10.92 6.72 -11.20
CA GLU A 20 -10.27 8.02 -11.01
C GLU A 20 -8.76 7.94 -11.24
N PHE A 21 -8.10 6.91 -10.69
CA PHE A 21 -6.67 6.70 -10.94
C PHE A 21 -6.37 6.55 -12.42
N GLU A 22 -7.17 5.78 -13.15
CA GLU A 22 -7.01 5.56 -14.59
C GLU A 22 -7.23 6.84 -15.39
N LYS A 23 -8.31 7.57 -15.12
CA LYS A 23 -8.67 8.81 -15.80
C LYS A 23 -7.59 9.89 -15.58
N SER A 24 -7.01 9.94 -14.41
CA SER A 24 -5.97 10.90 -14.05
C SER A 24 -4.58 10.44 -14.51
N GLN A 25 -4.47 9.26 -15.08
CA GLN A 25 -3.19 8.63 -15.46
C GLN A 25 -2.18 8.65 -14.30
N SER A 26 -2.70 8.46 -13.09
CA SER A 26 -1.91 8.47 -11.87
C SER A 26 -1.34 7.08 -11.58
N ALA A 27 -0.12 7.03 -11.06
CA ALA A 27 0.40 5.82 -10.44
C ALA A 27 -0.50 5.44 -9.25
N HIS A 28 -0.66 4.12 -9.04
CA HIS A 28 -1.50 3.60 -7.97
C HIS A 28 -0.72 2.57 -7.14
N ASP A 29 0.35 3.03 -6.51
CA ASP A 29 1.18 2.17 -5.67
C ASP A 29 0.31 1.52 -4.58
N GLY A 30 0.56 0.24 -4.35
CA GLY A 30 -0.22 -0.52 -3.37
C GLY A 30 -1.56 -1.01 -3.86
N GLY A 31 -1.94 -0.70 -5.09
CA GLY A 31 -3.14 -1.22 -5.73
C GLY A 31 -2.79 -1.84 -7.07
N PHE A 32 -3.25 -3.07 -7.31
CA PHE A 32 -2.92 -3.82 -8.52
C PHE A 32 -4.20 -4.33 -9.17
N TRP A 33 -4.45 -3.96 -10.44
CA TRP A 33 -5.57 -4.46 -11.22
C TRP A 33 -5.27 -4.37 -12.71
N ASP A 34 -5.95 -5.23 -13.49
CA ASP A 34 -5.88 -5.21 -14.93
C ASP A 34 -7.07 -4.40 -15.45
N THR A 35 -6.81 -3.39 -16.30
CA THR A 35 -7.84 -2.49 -16.81
C THR A 35 -8.74 -3.14 -17.85
N GLU A 36 -8.28 -4.19 -18.55
CA GLU A 36 -9.01 -4.75 -19.69
C GLU A 36 -10.05 -5.81 -19.33
N ASN A 37 -9.79 -6.63 -18.32
CA ASN A 37 -10.65 -7.77 -17.97
C ASN A 37 -10.90 -7.83 -16.47
N PHE A 38 -11.08 -6.66 -15.84
CA PHE A 38 -11.19 -6.59 -14.39
C PHE A 38 -12.57 -7.06 -13.90
N VAL A 39 -12.57 -8.06 -13.02
CA VAL A 39 -13.76 -8.52 -12.31
C VAL A 39 -13.50 -8.37 -10.82
N TYR A 40 -14.27 -7.53 -10.15
CA TYR A 40 -14.05 -7.17 -8.75
C TYR A 40 -14.06 -8.39 -7.82
N GLU A 41 -15.00 -9.32 -8.03
CA GLU A 41 -15.14 -10.53 -7.22
C GLU A 41 -13.91 -11.45 -7.35
N GLU A 42 -13.34 -11.55 -8.56
CA GLU A 42 -12.11 -12.29 -8.79
C GLU A 42 -10.90 -11.61 -8.13
N TRP A 43 -10.89 -10.28 -8.15
CA TRP A 43 -9.84 -9.51 -7.48
C TRP A 43 -9.85 -9.75 -5.97
N LEU A 44 -11.04 -9.78 -5.34
CA LEU A 44 -11.17 -10.12 -3.92
C LEU A 44 -10.63 -11.52 -3.61
N GLU A 45 -10.95 -12.50 -4.45
CA GLU A 45 -10.47 -13.87 -4.29
C GLU A 45 -8.95 -13.95 -4.46
N THR A 46 -8.40 -13.27 -5.47
CA THR A 46 -6.96 -13.19 -5.69
C THR A 46 -6.25 -12.54 -4.50
N ASN A 47 -6.82 -11.50 -3.93
CA ASN A 47 -6.26 -10.84 -2.73
C ASN A 47 -6.18 -11.82 -1.55
N MET A 48 -7.22 -12.63 -1.36
CA MET A 48 -7.24 -13.65 -0.30
C MET A 48 -6.17 -14.71 -0.53
N GLN A 49 -6.03 -15.19 -1.77
CA GLN A 49 -5.00 -16.18 -2.12
C GLN A 49 -3.60 -15.64 -1.88
N LYS A 50 -3.33 -14.40 -2.26
CA LYS A 50 -2.03 -13.75 -2.02
C LYS A 50 -1.70 -13.65 -0.53
N GLU A 51 -2.70 -13.32 0.29
CA GLU A 51 -2.51 -13.24 1.74
C GLU A 51 -2.20 -14.61 2.33
N MET A 52 -2.86 -15.66 1.86
CA MET A 52 -2.67 -17.03 2.32
C MET A 52 -1.43 -17.70 1.71
N GLY A 53 -0.76 -17.08 0.75
CA GLY A 53 0.38 -17.66 0.06
C GLY A 53 0.01 -18.75 -0.93
N ILE A 54 -1.22 -18.75 -1.44
CA ILE A 54 -1.72 -19.75 -2.39
C ILE A 54 -1.57 -19.23 -3.82
N ASN A 55 -1.12 -20.12 -4.72
CA ASN A 55 -0.95 -19.80 -6.14
C ASN A 55 -0.04 -18.60 -6.42
N LEU A 56 0.94 -18.38 -5.55
CA LEU A 56 1.93 -17.32 -5.76
C LEU A 56 2.99 -17.77 -6.78
N PRO A 57 3.36 -16.87 -7.72
CA PRO A 57 4.57 -17.08 -8.52
C PRO A 57 5.79 -17.23 -7.62
N GLU A 58 6.80 -17.94 -8.09
CA GLU A 58 8.00 -18.28 -7.32
C GLU A 58 8.73 -17.06 -6.74
N ASN A 59 8.69 -15.93 -7.45
CA ASN A 59 9.36 -14.70 -7.04
C ASN A 59 8.47 -13.72 -6.25
N ARG A 60 7.31 -14.18 -5.79
CA ARG A 60 6.37 -13.36 -5.01
C ARG A 60 6.27 -13.83 -3.57
N VAL A 61 5.94 -12.90 -2.69
CA VAL A 61 5.74 -13.16 -1.26
C VAL A 61 4.26 -12.95 -0.90
N PRO A 62 3.76 -13.55 0.19
CA PRO A 62 2.42 -13.25 0.67
C PRO A 62 2.26 -11.76 0.98
N SER A 63 1.08 -11.23 0.67
CA SER A 63 0.77 -9.82 0.91
C SER A 63 -0.70 -9.64 1.28
N ILE A 64 -0.99 -8.56 2.03
CA ILE A 64 -2.35 -8.19 2.39
C ILE A 64 -2.73 -6.95 1.60
N GLN A 65 -3.86 -7.01 0.90
CA GLN A 65 -4.40 -5.86 0.19
C GLN A 65 -5.35 -5.10 1.09
N PHE A 66 -5.04 -3.83 1.34
CA PHE A 66 -5.88 -2.90 2.09
C PHE A 66 -6.39 -1.79 1.19
N VAL A 67 -7.51 -1.22 1.59
CA VAL A 67 -8.05 0.03 1.05
C VAL A 67 -8.33 0.96 2.23
N SER A 68 -8.06 2.25 2.05
CA SER A 68 -8.40 3.29 3.02
C SER A 68 -9.80 3.80 2.73
N PHE A 69 -10.63 3.95 3.76
CA PHE A 69 -12.00 4.44 3.65
C PHE A 69 -12.21 5.65 4.55
N ASP A 70 -13.03 6.59 4.11
CA ASP A 70 -13.46 7.69 4.97
C ASP A 70 -14.59 7.27 5.91
N ASP A 71 -15.14 8.21 6.68
CA ASP A 71 -16.16 7.93 7.70
C ASP A 71 -17.51 7.49 7.13
N VAL A 72 -17.74 7.73 5.84
CA VAL A 72 -18.96 7.31 5.16
C VAL A 72 -18.77 6.11 4.22
N GLY A 73 -17.58 5.50 4.26
CA GLY A 73 -17.28 4.29 3.48
C GLY A 73 -16.81 4.55 2.06
N ARG A 74 -16.41 5.78 1.72
CA ARG A 74 -15.84 6.08 0.41
C ARG A 74 -14.36 5.66 0.38
N ALA A 75 -13.95 4.97 -0.68
CA ALA A 75 -12.56 4.54 -0.86
C ALA A 75 -11.67 5.75 -1.17
N LEU A 76 -10.54 5.85 -0.44
CA LEU A 76 -9.60 6.97 -0.54
C LEU A 76 -8.27 6.57 -1.18
N GLY A 77 -7.85 5.33 -1.01
CA GLY A 77 -6.54 4.89 -1.50
C GLY A 77 -6.30 3.42 -1.25
N PHE A 78 -5.09 2.99 -1.60
CA PHE A 78 -4.64 1.61 -1.45
C PHE A 78 -3.42 1.53 -0.53
N LEU A 79 -3.29 0.39 0.16
CA LEU A 79 -2.04 -0.01 0.79
C LEU A 79 -1.87 -1.52 0.62
N ASN A 80 -0.71 -1.93 0.13
CA ASN A 80 -0.35 -3.35 0.06
C ASN A 80 0.79 -3.61 1.02
N LEU A 81 0.62 -4.58 1.91
CA LEU A 81 1.62 -4.99 2.88
C LEU A 81 2.19 -6.35 2.49
N ARG A 82 3.48 -6.39 2.13
CA ARG A 82 4.22 -7.63 1.88
C ARG A 82 4.71 -8.17 3.21
N LEU A 83 4.39 -9.42 3.50
CA LEU A 83 4.62 -10.00 4.83
C LEU A 83 6.08 -10.37 5.08
N ARG A 84 6.88 -10.45 4.04
CA ARG A 84 8.33 -10.62 4.12
C ARG A 84 9.01 -9.97 2.92
N LEU A 85 10.32 -9.84 2.96
CA LEU A 85 11.09 -9.28 1.85
C LEU A 85 11.72 -10.40 1.03
N ASN A 86 11.79 -10.18 -0.28
CA ASN A 86 12.68 -10.89 -1.19
C ASN A 86 13.71 -9.89 -1.72
N GLU A 87 14.57 -10.30 -2.64
CA GLU A 87 15.63 -9.44 -3.16
C GLU A 87 15.08 -8.17 -3.82
N GLY A 88 14.05 -8.28 -4.65
CA GLY A 88 13.45 -7.12 -5.32
C GLY A 88 12.78 -6.16 -4.35
N LEU A 89 12.06 -6.68 -3.36
CA LEU A 89 11.41 -5.87 -2.34
C LEU A 89 12.44 -5.18 -1.45
N LEU A 90 13.49 -5.91 -1.04
CA LEU A 90 14.57 -5.36 -0.21
C LEU A 90 15.27 -4.19 -0.91
N ASN A 91 15.48 -4.29 -2.21
CA ASN A 91 16.20 -3.27 -2.98
C ASN A 91 15.31 -2.10 -3.41
N TYR A 92 14.03 -2.32 -3.76
CA TYR A 92 13.26 -1.30 -4.47
C TYR A 92 11.87 -1.02 -3.93
N ALA A 93 11.09 -2.01 -3.53
CA ALA A 93 9.66 -1.80 -3.25
C ALA A 93 9.30 -1.84 -1.76
N GLY A 94 10.12 -2.48 -0.91
CA GLY A 94 9.88 -2.56 0.52
C GLY A 94 8.69 -3.41 0.93
N HIS A 95 8.30 -3.32 2.19
CA HIS A 95 7.14 -4.02 2.75
C HIS A 95 5.82 -3.38 2.34
N ILE A 96 5.80 -2.06 2.18
CA ILE A 96 4.55 -1.31 1.99
C ILE A 96 4.61 -0.46 0.73
N GLY A 97 3.61 -0.64 -0.14
CA GLY A 97 3.27 0.30 -1.19
C GLY A 97 1.92 0.94 -0.86
N TYR A 98 1.76 2.24 -1.08
CA TYR A 98 0.51 2.95 -0.80
C TYR A 98 0.32 4.12 -1.74
N SER A 99 -0.94 4.50 -1.95
CA SER A 99 -1.29 5.68 -2.74
C SER A 99 -2.67 6.18 -2.35
N ILE A 100 -2.90 7.47 -2.56
CA ILE A 100 -4.19 8.13 -2.34
C ILE A 100 -4.72 8.61 -3.68
N ARG A 101 -6.02 8.45 -3.91
CA ARG A 101 -6.66 8.92 -5.15
C ARG A 101 -6.42 10.42 -5.33
N PRO A 102 -6.24 10.88 -6.56
CA PRO A 102 -5.84 12.27 -6.82
C PRO A 102 -6.73 13.32 -6.16
N SER A 103 -8.04 13.15 -6.17
CA SER A 103 -9.00 14.12 -5.61
C SER A 103 -8.91 14.27 -4.09
N GLU A 104 -8.28 13.33 -3.41
CA GLU A 104 -8.21 13.32 -1.94
C GLU A 104 -6.80 13.58 -1.40
N ARG A 105 -5.88 13.96 -2.27
CA ARG A 105 -4.50 14.30 -1.86
C ARG A 105 -4.43 15.65 -1.15
N GLY A 106 -3.39 15.83 -0.33
CA GLY A 106 -3.18 17.07 0.41
C GLY A 106 -4.06 17.22 1.64
N LYS A 107 -4.70 16.14 2.10
CA LYS A 107 -5.61 16.14 3.26
C LYS A 107 -5.09 15.30 4.44
N GLY A 108 -3.87 14.77 4.35
CA GLY A 108 -3.28 13.96 5.41
C GLY A 108 -3.62 12.48 5.37
N TYR A 109 -4.37 12.00 4.38
CA TYR A 109 -4.77 10.60 4.31
C TYR A 109 -3.61 9.64 4.05
N ALA A 110 -2.59 10.07 3.30
CA ALA A 110 -1.42 9.22 3.04
C ALA A 110 -0.68 8.90 4.34
N LYS A 111 -0.48 9.89 5.19
CA LYS A 111 0.17 9.71 6.50
C LYS A 111 -0.63 8.78 7.39
N GLU A 112 -1.94 8.99 7.47
CA GLU A 112 -2.80 8.15 8.29
C GLU A 112 -2.88 6.71 7.76
N THR A 113 -2.93 6.54 6.44
CA THR A 113 -2.88 5.23 5.80
C THR A 113 -1.59 4.50 6.18
N LEU A 114 -0.45 5.16 6.07
CA LEU A 114 0.84 4.55 6.44
C LEU A 114 0.89 4.24 7.95
N CYS A 115 0.42 5.14 8.80
CA CYS A 115 0.37 4.89 10.25
C CYS A 115 -0.45 3.65 10.60
N GLN A 116 -1.62 3.48 10.00
CA GLN A 116 -2.45 2.30 10.23
C GLN A 116 -1.81 1.03 9.65
N GLY A 117 -1.15 1.13 8.50
CA GLY A 117 -0.38 0.03 7.93
C GLY A 117 0.75 -0.41 8.86
N LEU A 118 1.43 0.52 9.50
CA LEU A 118 2.49 0.22 10.48
C LEU A 118 1.95 -0.48 11.73
N GLN A 119 0.73 -0.19 12.16
CA GLN A 119 0.10 -0.95 13.23
C GLN A 119 -0.11 -2.42 12.83
N VAL A 120 -0.48 -2.66 11.59
CA VAL A 120 -0.61 -4.03 11.08
C VAL A 120 0.75 -4.74 11.06
N THR A 121 1.83 -4.06 10.65
CA THR A 121 3.17 -4.65 10.68
C THR A 121 3.57 -5.09 12.08
N LYS A 122 3.22 -4.29 13.08
CA LYS A 122 3.43 -4.62 14.49
C LYS A 122 2.67 -5.88 14.90
N GLU A 123 1.40 -5.98 14.53
CA GLU A 123 0.57 -7.18 14.80
C GLU A 123 1.12 -8.43 14.11
N LYS A 124 1.79 -8.28 12.98
CA LYS A 124 2.41 -9.37 12.22
C LYS A 124 3.85 -9.66 12.66
N ASN A 125 4.33 -9.04 13.75
CA ASN A 125 5.69 -9.21 14.28
C ASN A 125 6.79 -8.79 13.30
N ILE A 126 6.49 -7.86 12.41
CA ILE A 126 7.50 -7.22 11.55
C ILE A 126 8.09 -6.06 12.34
N LYS A 127 9.28 -6.28 12.91
CA LYS A 127 9.90 -5.32 13.85
C LYS A 127 10.40 -4.06 13.16
N ARG A 128 10.91 -4.20 11.94
CA ARG A 128 11.40 -3.09 11.12
C ARG A 128 10.73 -3.17 9.76
N THR A 129 10.11 -2.09 9.37
CA THR A 129 9.39 -2.01 8.09
C THR A 129 10.17 -1.16 7.11
N LEU A 130 10.46 -1.72 5.94
CA LEU A 130 11.10 -0.99 4.84
C LEU A 130 10.02 -0.32 4.01
N VAL A 131 10.10 1.01 3.88
CA VAL A 131 9.24 1.81 3.00
C VAL A 131 10.13 2.62 2.08
N THR A 132 9.81 2.61 0.80
CA THR A 132 10.65 3.25 -0.22
C THR A 132 9.87 4.31 -0.97
N CYS A 133 10.60 5.27 -1.54
CA CYS A 133 10.01 6.22 -2.48
C CYS A 133 11.05 6.65 -3.52
N SER A 134 10.55 7.11 -4.68
CA SER A 134 11.42 7.71 -5.68
C SER A 134 12.05 9.00 -5.15
N VAL A 135 13.30 9.27 -5.53
CA VAL A 135 13.97 10.57 -5.25
C VAL A 135 13.16 11.75 -5.79
N ASN A 136 12.29 11.50 -6.78
CA ASN A 136 11.45 12.53 -7.41
C ASN A 136 10.07 12.65 -6.75
N ASN A 137 9.85 11.99 -5.61
CA ASN A 137 8.56 12.02 -4.91
C ASN A 137 8.71 12.64 -3.51
N PRO A 138 8.78 13.98 -3.42
CA PRO A 138 8.94 14.66 -2.12
C PRO A 138 7.73 14.50 -1.20
N ALA A 139 6.54 14.31 -1.76
CA ALA A 139 5.32 14.11 -0.96
C ALA A 139 5.40 12.78 -0.18
N SER A 140 5.81 11.70 -0.83
CA SER A 140 5.99 10.41 -0.17
C SER A 140 7.12 10.46 0.86
N ARG A 141 8.23 11.12 0.53
CA ARG A 141 9.35 11.33 1.46
C ARG A 141 8.89 12.00 2.75
N ALA A 142 8.10 13.07 2.62
CA ALA A 142 7.60 13.81 3.77
C ALA A 142 6.72 12.93 4.68
N VAL A 143 5.87 12.10 4.09
CA VAL A 143 5.02 11.16 4.83
C VAL A 143 5.88 10.12 5.57
N ILE A 144 6.87 9.54 4.90
CA ILE A 144 7.75 8.53 5.47
C ILE A 144 8.56 9.10 6.63
N LEU A 145 9.14 10.30 6.46
CA LEU A 145 9.90 10.97 7.52
C LEU A 145 9.01 11.32 8.72
N ALA A 146 7.78 11.77 8.45
CA ALA A 146 6.82 12.12 9.51
C ALA A 146 6.36 10.90 10.31
N THR A 147 6.49 9.69 9.76
CA THR A 147 6.13 8.44 10.46
C THR A 147 7.33 7.74 11.09
N GLY A 148 8.48 8.40 11.15
CA GLY A 148 9.67 7.89 11.81
C GLY A 148 10.66 7.14 10.93
N GLY A 149 10.55 7.31 9.61
CA GLY A 149 11.47 6.69 8.66
C GLY A 149 12.90 7.22 8.79
N ILE A 150 13.86 6.30 8.78
CA ILE A 150 15.28 6.60 8.82
C ILE A 150 15.90 6.10 7.51
N LEU A 151 16.51 7.01 6.76
CA LEU A 151 17.14 6.68 5.48
C LEU A 151 18.33 5.75 5.69
N GLU A 152 18.34 4.62 4.99
CA GLU A 152 19.52 3.74 4.92
C GLU A 152 20.41 4.13 3.75
N ASP A 153 19.83 4.20 2.55
CA ASP A 153 20.58 4.51 1.32
C ASP A 153 19.61 4.88 0.18
N VAL A 154 20.20 5.17 -0.96
CA VAL A 154 19.49 5.39 -2.23
C VAL A 154 20.05 4.40 -3.25
N ARG A 155 19.16 3.61 -3.87
CA ARG A 155 19.53 2.61 -4.88
C ARG A 155 18.78 2.86 -6.17
N ASN A 156 19.48 3.19 -7.24
CA ASN A 156 18.90 3.44 -8.57
C ASN A 156 17.71 4.45 -8.52
N GLY A 157 17.91 5.57 -7.80
CA GLY A 157 16.88 6.60 -7.68
C GLY A 157 15.74 6.28 -6.71
N VAL A 158 15.89 5.24 -5.88
CA VAL A 158 14.93 4.85 -4.86
C VAL A 158 15.52 5.06 -3.48
N GLU A 159 14.87 5.89 -2.69
CA GLU A 159 15.23 6.13 -1.29
C GLU A 159 14.63 5.01 -0.43
N ARG A 160 15.43 4.44 0.45
CA ARG A 160 15.05 3.31 1.31
C ARG A 160 15.08 3.72 2.77
N TYR A 161 13.91 3.64 3.40
CA TYR A 161 13.71 4.06 4.79
C TYR A 161 13.26 2.88 5.65
N TRP A 162 13.83 2.76 6.84
CA TRP A 162 13.38 1.78 7.84
C TRP A 162 12.59 2.50 8.92
N ILE A 163 11.45 1.91 9.27
CA ILE A 163 10.57 2.43 10.32
C ILE A 163 10.44 1.35 11.39
N GLU A 164 10.73 1.72 12.63
CA GLU A 164 10.49 0.86 13.78
C GLU A 164 9.24 1.36 14.50
N VAL A 165 8.28 0.45 14.74
CA VAL A 165 7.09 0.77 15.52
C VAL A 165 7.40 0.45 16.98
N ALA A 166 7.25 1.45 17.86
CA ALA A 166 7.54 1.29 19.28
C ALA A 166 6.70 0.16 19.90
N ASN A 167 7.37 -0.71 20.64
CA ASN A 167 6.69 -1.69 21.47
C ASN A 167 6.28 -0.99 22.78
N GLU A 168 4.97 -0.86 22.98
CA GLU A 168 4.44 -0.46 24.28
C GLU A 168 4.21 -1.69 25.13
#